data_303af8609260aa0806e25340fa460e36
#
_entry.id   303af8609260aa0806e25340fa460e36
#
_cell.length_a   1.000
_cell.length_b   1.000
_cell.length_c   1.000
_cell.angle_alpha   90.00
_cell.angle_beta   90.00
_cell.angle_gamma   90.00
#
_symmetry.space_group_name_H-M   'P 1'
#
loop_
_entity.id
_entity.type
_entity.pdbx_description
1 polymer ?
#
loop_
_entity_poly.entity_id
_entity_poly.type
_entity_poly.pdbx_seq_one_letter_code
_entity_poly.pdbx_strand_id
1 'polypeptide(L)'
;INILFFDEKNYCNFKKYVNIYLSYLYEENYMRTNNQAYKNFTIQYPLDRIAPLDQILFVDIETTGFTAKNSHLYLIGAAFYQSGSWRIRQWFADRPDEELHLLNDFFTFAGQYSHLIHFNGNNFDLPYLLQKCKQYELSYNFDSFEGIDIYKRVAPYKFFLHTPNCKQKTLEDLLGINREDIYNGGELISIYHEYVKHPLEEVCHFLLLHNMDDMKGMLQILPLLSFYDLFNCPLKARKVQANSFTDYHGHDKQELLMKLELPTPLPLSISTLSNGCYFSGEAAEGILKVPVYEEEMKYFYSNYKDYYYLPDEDTALHKSVAAFVDKGHRVQANAANCYTRKYAVYLPQWDIFAEPFFKRDYNSKDLFFELTDNMKTDRAFFSRYAQYLLGKMAKTY
;
A
#
# COMPACT_ATOMS: atom_id res chain seq x y z
N ILE A 1 -21.20 -69.93 -28.88
CA ILE A 1 -21.05 -69.00 -27.76
C ILE A 1 -20.09 -69.70 -26.79
N ASN A 2 -18.80 -69.42 -26.89
CA ASN A 2 -17.81 -69.91 -25.92
C ASN A 2 -17.69 -68.86 -24.80
N ILE A 3 -18.20 -69.22 -23.63
CA ILE A 3 -17.94 -68.48 -22.40
C ILE A 3 -16.57 -68.90 -21.89
N LEU A 4 -15.58 -68.00 -22.03
CA LEU A 4 -14.27 -68.15 -21.42
C LEU A 4 -14.42 -68.01 -19.89
N PHE A 5 -14.32 -69.10 -19.15
CA PHE A 5 -14.13 -69.07 -17.72
C PHE A 5 -12.69 -68.62 -17.45
N PHE A 6 -12.55 -67.36 -16.94
CA PHE A 6 -11.30 -66.91 -16.38
C PHE A 6 -11.12 -67.55 -14.99
N ASP A 7 -10.06 -68.34 -14.82
CA ASP A 7 -9.60 -68.87 -13.54
C ASP A 7 -9.30 -67.69 -12.59
N GLU A 8 -9.65 -67.77 -11.31
CA GLU A 8 -9.48 -66.73 -10.30
C GLU A 8 -8.05 -66.16 -10.26
N LYS A 9 -7.06 -66.98 -10.57
CA LYS A 9 -5.65 -66.57 -10.65
C LYS A 9 -5.36 -65.64 -11.85
N ASN A 10 -6.01 -65.88 -12.97
CA ASN A 10 -5.90 -65.05 -14.16
C ASN A 10 -6.65 -63.74 -14.00
N TYR A 11 -7.79 -63.71 -13.29
CA TYR A 11 -8.55 -62.49 -12.96
C TYR A 11 -7.77 -61.59 -11.98
N CYS A 12 -7.08 -62.18 -10.99
CA CYS A 12 -6.25 -61.43 -10.03
C CYS A 12 -5.03 -60.78 -10.73
N ASN A 13 -4.39 -61.54 -11.65
CA ASN A 13 -3.29 -61.00 -12.45
C ASN A 13 -3.77 -59.91 -13.42
N PHE A 14 -4.91 -60.10 -14.10
CA PHE A 14 -5.50 -59.08 -14.97
C PHE A 14 -5.84 -57.79 -14.19
N LYS A 15 -6.45 -57.92 -13.02
CA LYS A 15 -6.75 -56.77 -12.14
C LYS A 15 -5.47 -56.08 -11.65
N LYS A 16 -4.41 -56.82 -11.39
CA LYS A 16 -3.10 -56.27 -11.04
C LYS A 16 -2.45 -55.55 -12.23
N TYR A 17 -2.52 -56.10 -13.46
CA TYR A 17 -2.04 -55.46 -14.67
C TYR A 17 -2.86 -54.23 -15.04
N VAL A 18 -4.18 -54.29 -14.92
CA VAL A 18 -5.07 -53.14 -15.12
C VAL A 18 -4.79 -52.04 -14.09
N ASN A 19 -4.59 -52.38 -12.83
CA ASN A 19 -4.24 -51.39 -11.81
C ASN A 19 -2.84 -50.82 -12.00
N ILE A 20 -1.86 -51.62 -12.43
CA ILE A 20 -0.53 -51.14 -12.81
C ILE A 20 -0.61 -50.26 -14.06
N TYR A 21 -1.37 -50.67 -15.07
CA TYR A 21 -1.58 -49.88 -16.29
C TYR A 21 -2.38 -48.57 -16.01
N LEU A 22 -3.38 -48.62 -15.14
CA LEU A 22 -4.08 -47.45 -14.66
C LEU A 22 -3.18 -46.55 -13.78
N SER A 23 -2.30 -47.13 -12.95
CA SER A 23 -1.33 -46.34 -12.19
C SER A 23 -0.31 -45.65 -13.14
N TYR A 24 0.17 -46.33 -14.18
CA TYR A 24 1.00 -45.75 -15.23
C TYR A 24 0.24 -44.67 -16.02
N LEU A 25 -1.04 -44.88 -16.37
CA LEU A 25 -1.89 -43.86 -17.01
C LEU A 25 -2.23 -42.68 -16.08
N TYR A 26 -2.25 -42.95 -14.74
CA TYR A 26 -2.42 -41.88 -13.75
C TYR A 26 -1.11 -41.14 -13.42
N GLU A 27 0.06 -41.78 -13.56
CA GLU A 27 1.36 -41.14 -13.35
C GLU A 27 1.79 -40.25 -14.56
N GLU A 28 1.23 -40.42 -15.75
CA GLU A 28 1.59 -39.64 -16.95
C GLU A 28 0.89 -38.28 -17.05
N ASN A 29 0.03 -37.88 -16.11
CA ASN A 29 -0.77 -36.67 -16.22
C ASN A 29 -0.64 -35.71 -15.02
N TYR A 30 0.49 -35.67 -14.31
CA TYR A 30 0.67 -34.70 -13.25
C TYR A 30 1.56 -33.54 -13.72
N MET A 31 1.00 -32.31 -13.66
CA MET A 31 1.77 -31.07 -13.74
C MET A 31 2.94 -31.07 -12.76
N ARG A 32 3.99 -30.35 -13.07
CA ARG A 32 5.14 -30.24 -12.18
C ARG A 32 4.81 -29.37 -10.96
N THR A 33 5.24 -29.82 -9.79
CA THR A 33 5.20 -29.01 -8.57
C THR A 33 6.61 -28.88 -7.99
N ASN A 34 7.09 -27.66 -7.89
CA ASN A 34 8.32 -27.31 -7.18
C ASN A 34 7.97 -26.70 -5.82
N ASN A 35 8.64 -27.11 -4.75
CA ASN A 35 8.43 -26.55 -3.42
C ASN A 35 9.76 -26.47 -2.67
N GLN A 36 10.29 -25.27 -2.53
CA GLN A 36 11.60 -25.06 -1.90
C GLN A 36 11.57 -24.03 -0.79
N ALA A 37 12.42 -24.20 0.21
CA ALA A 37 12.61 -23.22 1.27
C ALA A 37 13.44 -22.04 0.77
N TYR A 38 12.99 -20.83 1.07
CA TYR A 38 13.79 -19.63 0.86
C TYR A 38 14.70 -19.43 2.08
N LYS A 39 15.84 -20.10 2.02
CA LYS A 39 16.79 -20.18 3.14
C LYS A 39 17.44 -18.84 3.42
N ASN A 40 17.78 -18.59 4.69
CA ASN A 40 18.50 -17.40 5.16
C ASN A 40 17.83 -16.06 4.80
N PHE A 41 16.51 -16.08 4.61
CA PHE A 41 15.73 -14.89 4.31
C PHE A 41 14.85 -14.50 5.51
N THR A 42 14.89 -13.23 5.84
CA THR A 42 14.02 -12.62 6.87
C THR A 42 13.39 -11.36 6.27
N ILE A 43 12.07 -11.30 6.32
CA ILE A 43 11.33 -10.11 5.89
C ILE A 43 11.62 -8.97 6.87
N GLN A 44 11.99 -7.80 6.33
CA GLN A 44 12.29 -6.62 7.12
C GLN A 44 11.07 -5.71 7.38
N TYR A 45 9.90 -6.12 6.91
CA TYR A 45 8.63 -5.47 7.18
C TYR A 45 7.81 -6.29 8.17
N PRO A 46 7.19 -5.69 9.20
CA PRO A 46 6.45 -6.43 10.24
C PRO A 46 5.10 -6.93 9.70
N LEU A 47 5.10 -8.00 8.91
CA LEU A 47 3.90 -8.61 8.34
C LEU A 47 2.90 -9.12 9.38
N ASP A 48 3.36 -9.46 10.57
CA ASP A 48 2.54 -9.87 11.71
C ASP A 48 1.54 -8.79 12.17
N ARG A 49 1.75 -7.53 11.76
CA ARG A 49 0.77 -6.45 11.93
C ARG A 49 -0.44 -6.59 11.00
N ILE A 50 -0.30 -7.32 9.92
CA ILE A 50 -1.36 -7.58 8.94
C ILE A 50 -2.14 -8.80 9.38
N ALA A 51 -1.45 -9.93 9.54
CA ALA A 51 -2.01 -11.21 9.95
C ALA A 51 -0.91 -12.13 10.50
N PRO A 52 -1.26 -13.23 11.20
CA PRO A 52 -0.30 -14.30 11.49
C PRO A 52 0.38 -14.78 10.20
N LEU A 53 1.70 -14.98 10.24
CA LEU A 53 2.50 -15.29 9.04
C LEU A 53 2.02 -16.54 8.31
N ASP A 54 1.52 -17.55 9.03
CA ASP A 54 0.97 -18.79 8.50
C ASP A 54 -0.43 -18.62 7.86
N GLN A 55 -1.03 -17.44 7.95
CA GLN A 55 -2.29 -17.07 7.31
C GLN A 55 -2.11 -16.23 6.05
N ILE A 56 -0.85 -15.94 5.67
CA ILE A 56 -0.50 -15.08 4.54
C ILE A 56 0.01 -15.92 3.38
N LEU A 57 -0.60 -15.73 2.21
CA LEU A 57 -0.18 -16.31 0.94
C LEU A 57 0.18 -15.19 -0.03
N PHE A 58 1.35 -15.28 -0.65
CA PHE A 58 1.72 -14.46 -1.80
C PHE A 58 1.43 -15.23 -3.07
N VAL A 59 1.02 -14.54 -4.14
CA VAL A 59 0.71 -15.17 -5.43
C VAL A 59 1.17 -14.30 -6.60
N ASP A 60 1.63 -14.99 -7.64
CA ASP A 60 1.98 -14.44 -8.94
C ASP A 60 1.71 -15.49 -10.01
N ILE A 61 1.38 -15.10 -11.26
CA ILE A 61 1.06 -16.03 -12.34
C ILE A 61 1.82 -15.72 -13.62
N GLU A 62 2.08 -16.79 -14.41
CA GLU A 62 2.61 -16.67 -15.74
C GLU A 62 1.63 -17.22 -16.78
N THR A 63 1.47 -16.47 -17.86
CA THR A 63 0.47 -16.74 -18.88
C THR A 63 1.03 -16.57 -20.28
N THR A 64 0.41 -17.21 -21.28
CA THR A 64 0.78 -17.04 -22.69
C THR A 64 0.16 -15.81 -23.33
N GLY A 65 -0.44 -14.90 -22.55
CA GLY A 65 -1.01 -13.65 -23.05
C GLY A 65 -1.92 -12.96 -22.04
N PHE A 66 -2.29 -11.73 -22.32
CA PHE A 66 -3.01 -10.85 -21.37
C PHE A 66 -4.51 -11.16 -21.21
N THR A 67 -5.10 -11.98 -22.09
CA THR A 67 -6.53 -12.26 -22.11
C THR A 67 -6.78 -13.72 -21.82
N ALA A 68 -7.26 -14.04 -20.63
CA ALA A 68 -7.52 -15.42 -20.18
C ALA A 68 -8.36 -16.26 -21.16
N LYS A 69 -9.26 -15.63 -21.93
CA LYS A 69 -10.11 -16.32 -22.92
C LYS A 69 -9.31 -16.98 -24.05
N ASN A 70 -8.20 -16.36 -24.46
CA ASN A 70 -7.46 -16.74 -25.67
C ASN A 70 -6.00 -17.11 -25.37
N SER A 71 -5.64 -17.30 -24.11
CA SER A 71 -4.30 -17.65 -23.68
C SER A 71 -4.35 -18.71 -22.58
N HIS A 72 -3.21 -19.28 -22.22
CA HIS A 72 -3.08 -20.33 -21.22
C HIS A 72 -2.35 -19.83 -19.99
N LEU A 73 -2.79 -20.28 -18.83
CA LEU A 73 -2.09 -20.19 -17.57
C LEU A 73 -1.13 -21.36 -17.48
N TYR A 74 0.17 -21.11 -17.43
CA TYR A 74 1.13 -22.21 -17.40
C TYR A 74 1.91 -22.33 -16.09
N LEU A 75 1.88 -21.28 -15.26
CA LEU A 75 2.58 -21.29 -13.97
C LEU A 75 1.84 -20.45 -12.96
N ILE A 76 1.69 -20.96 -11.75
CA ILE A 76 1.33 -20.21 -10.55
C ILE A 76 2.46 -20.34 -9.55
N GLY A 77 2.98 -19.21 -9.07
CA GLY A 77 3.90 -19.12 -7.96
C GLY A 77 3.18 -18.70 -6.67
N ALA A 78 3.55 -19.31 -5.56
CA ALA A 78 3.07 -18.88 -4.25
C ALA A 78 4.20 -18.90 -3.22
N ALA A 79 4.26 -17.85 -2.36
CA ALA A 79 5.15 -17.85 -1.21
C ALA A 79 4.33 -17.85 0.08
N PHE A 80 4.79 -18.64 1.06
CA PHE A 80 4.09 -18.86 2.33
C PHE A 80 5.07 -19.19 3.45
N TYR A 81 4.64 -18.95 4.68
CA TYR A 81 5.45 -19.25 5.86
C TYR A 81 5.06 -20.60 6.46
N GLN A 82 6.02 -21.49 6.60
CA GLN A 82 5.79 -22.82 7.16
C GLN A 82 7.03 -23.31 7.90
N SER A 83 6.83 -23.91 9.07
CA SER A 83 7.91 -24.54 9.89
C SER A 83 9.10 -23.60 10.15
N GLY A 84 8.81 -22.32 10.44
CA GLY A 84 9.85 -21.34 10.79
C GLY A 84 10.60 -20.74 9.60
N SER A 85 10.16 -20.97 8.36
CA SER A 85 10.81 -20.43 7.16
C SER A 85 9.82 -20.07 6.06
N TRP A 86 10.20 -19.11 5.21
CA TRP A 86 9.51 -18.85 3.98
C TRP A 86 9.77 -19.95 2.99
N ARG A 87 8.74 -20.33 2.25
CA ARG A 87 8.79 -21.33 1.19
C ARG A 87 8.16 -20.77 -0.07
N ILE A 88 8.66 -21.22 -1.21
CA ILE A 88 8.08 -20.87 -2.51
C ILE A 88 7.63 -22.18 -3.16
N ARG A 89 6.36 -22.22 -3.56
CA ARG A 89 5.77 -23.31 -4.32
C ARG A 89 5.40 -22.82 -5.70
N GLN A 90 5.67 -23.61 -6.70
CA GLN A 90 5.34 -23.36 -8.09
C GLN A 90 4.58 -24.56 -8.63
N TRP A 91 3.45 -24.30 -9.27
CA TRP A 91 2.70 -25.28 -10.06
C TRP A 91 2.90 -24.93 -11.53
N PHE A 92 3.45 -25.83 -12.31
CA PHE A 92 3.85 -25.62 -13.68
C PHE A 92 3.15 -26.63 -14.60
N ALA A 93 2.47 -26.14 -15.62
CA ALA A 93 1.84 -26.94 -16.66
C ALA A 93 2.86 -27.19 -17.79
N ASP A 94 3.31 -28.41 -17.94
CA ASP A 94 4.17 -28.83 -19.06
C ASP A 94 3.42 -28.69 -20.40
N ARG A 95 2.09 -28.75 -20.36
CA ARG A 95 1.20 -28.64 -21.51
C ARG A 95 -0.03 -27.81 -21.20
N PRO A 96 -0.63 -27.11 -22.18
CA PRO A 96 -1.82 -26.30 -21.96
C PRO A 96 -3.05 -27.05 -21.40
N ASP A 97 -3.18 -28.35 -21.62
CA ASP A 97 -4.28 -29.19 -21.13
C ASP A 97 -4.18 -29.48 -19.61
N GLU A 98 -3.07 -29.20 -18.99
CA GLU A 98 -2.86 -29.33 -17.55
C GLU A 98 -3.36 -28.12 -16.73
N GLU A 99 -3.80 -27.05 -17.39
CA GLU A 99 -4.28 -25.80 -16.76
C GLU A 99 -5.39 -26.05 -15.71
N LEU A 100 -6.29 -26.99 -15.96
CA LEU A 100 -7.35 -27.34 -15.02
C LEU A 100 -6.80 -27.93 -13.71
N HIS A 101 -5.79 -28.79 -13.81
CA HIS A 101 -5.14 -29.39 -12.62
C HIS A 101 -4.40 -28.32 -11.82
N LEU A 102 -3.69 -27.43 -12.51
CA LEU A 102 -2.97 -26.31 -11.92
C LEU A 102 -3.92 -25.41 -11.09
N LEU A 103 -5.08 -25.06 -11.64
CA LEU A 103 -6.09 -24.27 -10.94
C LEU A 103 -6.63 -24.98 -9.69
N ASN A 104 -7.00 -26.26 -9.81
CA ASN A 104 -7.56 -27.03 -8.69
C ASN A 104 -6.56 -27.18 -7.53
N ASP A 105 -5.30 -27.48 -7.83
CA ASP A 105 -4.26 -27.67 -6.82
C ASP A 105 -3.93 -26.33 -6.13
N PHE A 106 -3.83 -25.26 -6.92
CA PHE A 106 -3.60 -23.93 -6.36
C PHE A 106 -4.73 -23.50 -5.42
N PHE A 107 -6.00 -23.56 -5.85
CA PHE A 107 -7.11 -23.10 -5.01
C PHE A 107 -7.33 -24.01 -3.80
N THR A 108 -7.10 -25.30 -3.91
CA THR A 108 -7.11 -26.23 -2.76
C THR A 108 -6.05 -25.83 -1.74
N PHE A 109 -4.84 -25.49 -2.20
CA PHE A 109 -3.77 -25.01 -1.35
C PHE A 109 -4.07 -23.63 -0.77
N ALA A 110 -4.52 -22.69 -1.58
CA ALA A 110 -4.81 -21.31 -1.18
C ALA A 110 -5.94 -21.23 -0.14
N GLY A 111 -6.91 -22.14 -0.17
CA GLY A 111 -8.01 -22.20 0.80
C GLY A 111 -7.62 -22.39 2.27
N GLN A 112 -6.34 -22.64 2.56
CA GLN A 112 -5.79 -22.71 3.92
C GLN A 112 -5.40 -21.35 4.50
N TYR A 113 -5.42 -20.29 3.68
CA TYR A 113 -4.97 -18.95 4.02
C TYR A 113 -6.15 -17.97 4.04
N SER A 114 -6.00 -16.87 4.78
CA SER A 114 -7.01 -15.81 4.89
C SER A 114 -6.59 -14.49 4.23
N HIS A 115 -5.28 -14.30 4.00
CA HIS A 115 -4.72 -13.08 3.41
C HIS A 115 -3.97 -13.42 2.13
N LEU A 116 -4.25 -12.66 1.08
CA LEU A 116 -3.61 -12.82 -0.23
C LEU A 116 -2.84 -11.55 -0.59
N ILE A 117 -1.53 -11.68 -0.74
CA ILE A 117 -0.65 -10.58 -1.12
C ILE A 117 -0.15 -10.81 -2.55
N HIS A 118 -0.17 -9.77 -3.36
CA HIS A 118 0.26 -9.83 -4.76
C HIS A 118 0.81 -8.47 -5.23
N PHE A 119 1.44 -8.45 -6.37
CA PHE A 119 1.92 -7.23 -7.00
C PHE A 119 1.09 -6.88 -8.24
N ASN A 120 0.24 -5.85 -8.16
CA ASN A 120 -0.69 -5.43 -9.23
C ASN A 120 -1.73 -6.50 -9.65
N GLY A 121 -1.87 -7.57 -8.89
CA GLY A 121 -2.73 -8.71 -9.19
C GLY A 121 -4.22 -8.38 -9.27
N ASN A 122 -4.68 -7.30 -8.63
CA ASN A 122 -6.05 -6.83 -8.78
C ASN A 122 -6.41 -6.45 -10.23
N ASN A 123 -5.41 -6.09 -11.04
CA ASN A 123 -5.63 -5.69 -12.44
C ASN A 123 -5.38 -6.82 -13.43
N PHE A 124 -4.67 -7.88 -13.03
CA PHE A 124 -4.30 -8.96 -13.94
C PHE A 124 -4.50 -10.35 -13.31
N ASP A 125 -3.73 -10.76 -12.32
CA ASP A 125 -3.66 -12.14 -11.82
C ASP A 125 -5.02 -12.65 -11.34
N LEU A 126 -5.66 -11.93 -10.44
CA LEU A 126 -6.93 -12.36 -9.83
C LEU A 126 -8.07 -12.41 -10.86
N PRO A 127 -8.31 -11.38 -11.68
CA PRO A 127 -9.29 -11.46 -12.77
C PRO A 127 -9.00 -12.57 -13.77
N TYR A 128 -7.71 -12.80 -14.09
CA TYR A 128 -7.31 -13.85 -15.00
C TYR A 128 -7.65 -15.24 -14.44
N LEU A 129 -7.27 -15.54 -13.20
CA LEU A 129 -7.59 -16.78 -12.51
C LEU A 129 -9.12 -17.02 -12.42
N LEU A 130 -9.88 -15.99 -12.04
CA LEU A 130 -11.36 -16.09 -11.98
C LEU A 130 -11.98 -16.38 -13.36
N GLN A 131 -11.46 -15.74 -14.43
CA GLN A 131 -11.94 -16.00 -15.77
C GLN A 131 -11.61 -17.42 -16.22
N LYS A 132 -10.45 -17.97 -15.82
CA LYS A 132 -10.09 -19.37 -16.07
C LYS A 132 -11.00 -20.33 -15.29
N CYS A 133 -11.24 -20.06 -14.02
CA CYS A 133 -12.20 -20.83 -13.23
C CYS A 133 -13.57 -20.88 -13.90
N LYS A 134 -14.06 -19.73 -14.41
CA LYS A 134 -15.32 -19.67 -15.14
C LYS A 134 -15.30 -20.51 -16.44
N GLN A 135 -14.21 -20.55 -17.18
CA GLN A 135 -14.06 -21.35 -18.40
C GLN A 135 -14.12 -22.85 -18.11
N TYR A 136 -13.59 -23.27 -16.98
CA TYR A 136 -13.58 -24.68 -16.54
C TYR A 136 -14.76 -25.04 -15.61
N GLU A 137 -15.75 -24.15 -15.47
CA GLU A 137 -16.93 -24.35 -14.61
C GLU A 137 -16.57 -24.62 -13.12
N LEU A 138 -15.42 -24.05 -12.66
CA LEU A 138 -14.99 -24.14 -11.28
C LEU A 138 -15.62 -23.02 -10.44
N SER A 139 -16.02 -23.34 -9.19
CA SER A 139 -16.68 -22.40 -8.27
C SER A 139 -15.71 -21.63 -7.35
N TYR A 140 -14.42 -21.65 -7.64
CA TYR A 140 -13.42 -20.91 -6.84
C TYR A 140 -13.58 -19.40 -7.01
N ASN A 141 -13.30 -18.67 -5.93
CA ASN A 141 -13.29 -17.21 -5.89
C ASN A 141 -12.30 -16.71 -4.83
N PHE A 142 -12.17 -15.40 -4.71
CA PHE A 142 -11.29 -14.76 -3.72
C PHE A 142 -12.05 -14.02 -2.62
N ASP A 143 -13.36 -14.25 -2.47
CA ASP A 143 -14.23 -13.49 -1.54
C ASP A 143 -13.87 -13.71 -0.07
N SER A 144 -13.24 -14.84 0.26
CA SER A 144 -12.80 -15.17 1.62
C SER A 144 -11.44 -14.58 1.98
N PHE A 145 -10.73 -13.97 1.03
CA PHE A 145 -9.39 -13.43 1.27
C PHE A 145 -9.42 -11.93 1.53
N GLU A 146 -8.65 -11.50 2.51
CA GLU A 146 -8.26 -10.10 2.63
C GLU A 146 -7.07 -9.83 1.68
N GLY A 147 -7.34 -9.05 0.62
CA GLY A 147 -6.37 -8.80 -0.46
C GLY A 147 -5.46 -7.60 -0.17
N ILE A 148 -4.15 -7.77 -0.40
CA ILE A 148 -3.16 -6.68 -0.34
C ILE A 148 -2.42 -6.60 -1.66
N ASP A 149 -2.65 -5.50 -2.38
CA ASP A 149 -1.92 -5.17 -3.59
C ASP A 149 -0.75 -4.24 -3.27
N ILE A 150 0.48 -4.77 -3.34
CA ILE A 150 1.70 -4.01 -3.04
C ILE A 150 1.82 -2.80 -3.97
N TYR A 151 1.56 -2.97 -5.27
CA TYR A 151 1.61 -1.88 -6.23
C TYR A 151 0.67 -0.74 -5.86
N LYS A 152 -0.60 -1.05 -5.51
CA LYS A 152 -1.59 -0.04 -5.12
C LYS A 152 -1.20 0.71 -3.85
N ARG A 153 -0.50 0.05 -2.92
CA ARG A 153 -0.03 0.68 -1.69
C ARG A 153 1.23 1.52 -1.90
N VAL A 154 2.12 1.15 -2.82
CA VAL A 154 3.41 1.83 -3.05
C VAL A 154 3.31 2.93 -4.10
N ALA A 155 2.59 2.72 -5.19
CA ALA A 155 2.52 3.62 -6.34
C ALA A 155 2.11 5.07 -6.02
N PRO A 156 1.20 5.36 -5.06
CA PRO A 156 0.86 6.72 -4.67
C PRO A 156 2.05 7.53 -4.12
N TYR A 157 3.09 6.86 -3.63
CA TYR A 157 4.27 7.47 -3.03
C TYR A 157 5.50 7.49 -3.95
N LYS A 158 5.29 7.23 -5.25
CA LYS A 158 6.34 7.24 -6.29
C LYS A 158 7.25 8.46 -6.23
N PHE A 159 6.69 9.64 -5.95
CA PHE A 159 7.46 10.87 -5.84
C PHE A 159 8.55 10.77 -4.76
N PHE A 160 8.22 10.22 -3.59
CA PHE A 160 9.17 10.06 -2.48
C PHE A 160 10.22 8.97 -2.76
N LEU A 161 9.92 8.04 -3.65
CA LEU A 161 10.85 6.97 -4.06
C LEU A 161 11.83 7.43 -5.13
N HIS A 162 11.62 8.61 -5.75
CA HIS A 162 12.44 9.13 -6.85
C HIS A 162 12.67 8.13 -7.99
N THR A 163 11.66 7.32 -8.31
CA THR A 163 11.73 6.26 -9.32
C THR A 163 10.90 6.61 -10.57
N PRO A 164 11.31 6.20 -11.78
CA PRO A 164 10.59 6.52 -13.02
C PRO A 164 9.22 5.85 -13.09
N ASN A 165 9.07 4.69 -12.49
CA ASN A 165 7.83 3.93 -12.40
C ASN A 165 7.83 3.03 -11.16
N CYS A 166 6.70 2.35 -10.88
CA CYS A 166 6.58 1.41 -9.76
C CYS A 166 6.40 -0.03 -10.26
N LYS A 167 7.06 -0.44 -11.35
CA LYS A 167 7.14 -1.85 -11.73
C LYS A 167 7.98 -2.61 -10.71
N GLN A 168 7.70 -3.89 -10.49
CA GLN A 168 8.38 -4.70 -9.49
C GLN A 168 9.91 -4.67 -9.66
N LYS A 169 10.42 -4.95 -10.87
CA LYS A 169 11.86 -4.87 -11.18
C LYS A 169 12.48 -3.50 -10.85
N THR A 170 11.76 -2.40 -11.11
CA THR A 170 12.25 -1.06 -10.77
C THR A 170 12.32 -0.82 -9.26
N LEU A 171 11.37 -1.37 -8.50
CA LEU A 171 11.38 -1.29 -7.04
C LEU A 171 12.45 -2.21 -6.42
N GLU A 172 12.70 -3.35 -7.04
CA GLU A 172 13.81 -4.23 -6.68
C GLU A 172 15.16 -3.55 -6.90
N ASP A 173 15.37 -2.94 -8.08
CA ASP A 173 16.59 -2.16 -8.37
C ASP A 173 16.81 -1.03 -7.37
N LEU A 174 15.72 -0.33 -6.97
CA LEU A 174 15.77 0.74 -5.98
C LEU A 174 16.29 0.26 -4.61
N LEU A 175 15.98 -0.98 -4.23
CA LEU A 175 16.44 -1.60 -2.98
C LEU A 175 17.75 -2.41 -3.16
N GLY A 176 18.35 -2.41 -4.35
CA GLY A 176 19.56 -3.17 -4.63
C GLY A 176 19.35 -4.69 -4.68
N ILE A 177 18.15 -5.13 -5.00
CA ILE A 177 17.80 -6.55 -5.13
C ILE A 177 18.23 -7.04 -6.50
N ASN A 178 19.07 -8.07 -6.54
CA ASN A 178 19.54 -8.66 -7.78
C ASN A 178 18.67 -9.86 -8.17
N ARG A 179 18.43 -10.03 -9.47
CA ARG A 179 17.75 -11.17 -10.08
C ARG A 179 18.76 -12.08 -10.79
N GLU A 180 18.45 -13.35 -10.85
CA GLU A 180 19.16 -14.33 -11.69
C GLU A 180 18.51 -14.42 -13.09
N ASP A 181 17.20 -14.12 -13.17
CA ASP A 181 16.44 -14.08 -14.41
C ASP A 181 16.80 -12.88 -15.29
N ILE A 182 17.04 -13.15 -16.58
CA ILE A 182 17.41 -12.16 -17.60
C ILE A 182 16.28 -11.83 -18.58
N TYR A 183 15.18 -12.60 -18.57
CA TYR A 183 14.08 -12.46 -19.51
C TYR A 183 13.02 -11.48 -19.01
N ASN A 184 12.20 -10.99 -19.92
CA ASN A 184 10.96 -10.30 -19.59
C ASN A 184 9.74 -11.18 -19.89
N GLY A 185 8.58 -10.89 -19.27
CA GLY A 185 7.38 -11.70 -19.39
C GLY A 185 6.89 -11.91 -20.85
N GLY A 186 7.15 -10.95 -21.75
CA GLY A 186 6.80 -11.10 -23.17
C GLY A 186 7.67 -12.13 -23.91
N GLU A 187 8.95 -12.23 -23.57
CA GLU A 187 9.88 -13.21 -24.11
C GLU A 187 9.53 -14.62 -23.63
N LEU A 188 9.10 -14.76 -22.38
CA LEU A 188 8.71 -16.04 -21.79
C LEU A 188 7.51 -16.68 -22.48
N ILE A 189 6.60 -15.91 -23.05
CA ILE A 189 5.50 -16.43 -23.85
C ILE A 189 6.03 -17.27 -25.02
N SER A 190 7.01 -16.72 -25.74
CA SER A 190 7.64 -17.43 -26.87
C SER A 190 8.44 -18.64 -26.40
N ILE A 191 9.13 -18.53 -25.27
CA ILE A 191 9.90 -19.62 -24.65
C ILE A 191 8.97 -20.76 -24.24
N TYR A 192 7.82 -20.45 -23.60
CA TYR A 192 6.86 -21.50 -23.23
C TYR A 192 6.24 -22.19 -24.45
N HIS A 193 5.89 -21.45 -25.51
CA HIS A 193 5.39 -22.07 -26.76
C HIS A 193 6.40 -22.99 -27.43
N GLU A 194 7.69 -22.67 -27.34
CA GLU A 194 8.74 -23.56 -27.84
C GLU A 194 8.95 -24.76 -26.93
N TYR A 195 8.87 -24.54 -25.60
CA TYR A 195 8.92 -25.62 -24.61
C TYR A 195 7.84 -26.68 -24.84
N VAL A 196 6.59 -26.26 -25.08
CA VAL A 196 5.48 -27.19 -25.33
C VAL A 196 5.73 -28.09 -26.55
N LYS A 197 6.46 -27.60 -27.59
CA LYS A 197 6.81 -28.40 -28.77
C LYS A 197 8.02 -29.30 -28.52
N HIS A 198 8.98 -28.78 -27.75
CA HIS A 198 10.25 -29.41 -27.49
C HIS A 198 10.58 -29.29 -25.98
N PRO A 199 10.04 -30.17 -25.12
CA PRO A 199 10.16 -30.05 -23.67
C PRO A 199 11.60 -30.39 -23.22
N LEU A 200 12.43 -29.35 -23.09
CA LEU A 200 13.80 -29.44 -22.57
C LEU A 200 13.84 -28.91 -21.14
N GLU A 201 14.49 -29.64 -20.24
CA GLU A 201 14.62 -29.26 -18.83
C GLU A 201 15.28 -27.89 -18.61
N GLU A 202 16.25 -27.53 -19.46
CA GLU A 202 16.91 -26.24 -19.41
C GLU A 202 15.92 -25.09 -19.68
N VAL A 203 14.99 -25.28 -20.64
CA VAL A 203 13.96 -24.29 -20.96
C VAL A 203 12.93 -24.20 -19.84
N CYS A 204 12.51 -25.32 -19.27
CA CYS A 204 11.66 -25.34 -18.08
C CYS A 204 12.29 -24.58 -16.91
N HIS A 205 13.60 -24.76 -16.71
CA HIS A 205 14.33 -24.06 -15.65
C HIS A 205 14.24 -22.52 -15.81
N PHE A 206 14.38 -21.97 -17.00
CA PHE A 206 14.24 -20.54 -17.22
C PHE A 206 12.84 -20.03 -16.92
N LEU A 207 11.78 -20.77 -17.30
CA LEU A 207 10.40 -20.41 -17.00
C LEU A 207 10.13 -20.39 -15.48
N LEU A 208 10.60 -21.42 -14.78
CA LEU A 208 10.48 -21.49 -13.32
C LEU A 208 11.32 -20.43 -12.60
N LEU A 209 12.52 -20.11 -13.11
CA LEU A 209 13.43 -19.12 -12.51
C LEU A 209 12.82 -17.72 -12.52
N HIS A 210 12.16 -17.32 -13.61
CA HIS A 210 11.51 -16.02 -13.72
C HIS A 210 10.50 -15.80 -12.60
N ASN A 211 9.51 -16.69 -12.50
CA ASN A 211 8.51 -16.62 -11.45
C ASN A 211 9.11 -16.80 -10.04
N MET A 212 10.16 -17.61 -9.90
CA MET A 212 10.88 -17.75 -8.63
C MET A 212 11.47 -16.40 -8.18
N ASP A 213 12.07 -15.65 -9.11
CA ASP A 213 12.63 -14.34 -8.82
C ASP A 213 11.55 -13.28 -8.59
N ASP A 214 10.39 -13.36 -9.29
CA ASP A 214 9.23 -12.53 -8.99
C ASP A 214 8.71 -12.77 -7.57
N MET A 215 8.60 -14.03 -7.14
CA MET A 215 8.18 -14.39 -5.79
C MET A 215 9.18 -13.92 -4.72
N LYS A 216 10.50 -14.11 -4.95
CA LYS A 216 11.54 -13.62 -4.05
C LYS A 216 11.54 -12.09 -3.97
N GLY A 217 11.48 -11.43 -5.14
CA GLY A 217 11.43 -9.98 -5.26
C GLY A 217 10.23 -9.39 -4.52
N MET A 218 9.04 -10.00 -4.66
CA MET A 218 7.82 -9.57 -3.97
C MET A 218 8.00 -9.59 -2.45
N LEU A 219 8.64 -10.62 -1.89
CA LEU A 219 8.95 -10.69 -0.46
C LEU A 219 9.98 -9.64 -0.03
N GLN A 220 10.97 -9.34 -0.88
CA GLN A 220 12.06 -8.43 -0.56
C GLN A 220 11.68 -6.95 -0.67
N ILE A 221 10.70 -6.59 -1.51
CA ILE A 221 10.21 -5.20 -1.66
C ILE A 221 9.19 -4.78 -0.59
N LEU A 222 8.73 -5.69 0.27
CA LEU A 222 7.75 -5.40 1.33
C LEU A 222 8.11 -4.22 2.22
N PRO A 223 9.38 -3.91 2.54
CA PRO A 223 9.74 -2.72 3.30
C PRO A 223 9.21 -1.41 2.70
N LEU A 224 8.94 -1.36 1.38
CA LEU A 224 8.35 -0.19 0.73
C LEU A 224 6.91 0.09 1.19
N LEU A 225 6.21 -0.88 1.78
CA LEU A 225 4.90 -0.66 2.43
C LEU A 225 4.98 0.31 3.61
N SER A 226 6.17 0.53 4.17
CA SER A 226 6.39 1.53 5.21
C SER A 226 6.05 2.96 4.76
N PHE A 227 6.10 3.25 3.45
CA PHE A 227 5.63 4.52 2.92
C PHE A 227 4.10 4.64 3.02
N TYR A 228 3.38 3.56 2.73
CA TYR A 228 1.94 3.53 2.97
C TYR A 228 1.63 3.74 4.45
N ASP A 229 2.33 3.04 5.34
CA ASP A 229 2.13 3.15 6.78
C ASP A 229 2.43 4.56 7.30
N LEU A 230 3.51 5.20 6.84
CA LEU A 230 3.88 6.56 7.23
C LEU A 230 2.73 7.56 7.04
N PHE A 231 2.01 7.45 5.92
CA PHE A 231 0.97 8.40 5.57
C PHE A 231 -0.45 7.98 6.01
N ASN A 232 -0.66 6.69 6.33
CA ASN A 232 -1.99 6.15 6.63
C ASN A 232 -2.13 5.55 8.03
N CYS A 233 -1.03 5.22 8.73
CA CYS A 233 -1.07 4.65 10.07
C CYS A 233 -0.74 5.69 11.14
N PRO A 234 -1.25 5.56 12.37
CA PRO A 234 -0.92 6.45 13.47
C PRO A 234 0.58 6.47 13.78
N LEU A 235 1.14 7.67 13.91
CA LEU A 235 2.49 7.92 14.37
C LEU A 235 2.50 8.57 15.75
N LYS A 236 3.66 8.62 16.42
CA LYS A 236 3.76 9.17 17.78
C LYS A 236 4.73 10.34 17.84
N ALA A 237 4.26 11.49 18.34
CA ALA A 237 5.12 12.60 18.69
C ALA A 237 5.85 12.29 20.01
N ARG A 238 7.16 12.01 19.93
CA ARG A 238 8.00 11.69 21.10
C ARG A 238 8.48 12.93 21.82
N LYS A 239 8.83 13.98 21.07
CA LYS A 239 9.27 15.27 21.59
C LYS A 239 8.72 16.38 20.72
N VAL A 240 8.24 17.43 21.37
CA VAL A 240 7.74 18.66 20.71
C VAL A 240 8.40 19.84 21.41
N GLN A 241 9.01 20.74 20.67
CA GLN A 241 9.66 21.93 21.20
C GLN A 241 9.56 23.10 20.23
N ALA A 242 9.47 24.30 20.75
CA ALA A 242 9.67 25.51 19.98
C ALA A 242 11.18 25.65 19.64
N ASN A 243 11.47 26.09 18.45
CA ASN A 243 12.82 26.38 17.98
C ASN A 243 12.79 27.76 17.30
N SER A 244 13.76 28.60 17.61
CA SER A 244 13.94 29.90 16.96
C SER A 244 15.17 29.86 16.08
N PHE A 245 15.09 30.45 14.88
CA PHE A 245 16.19 30.53 13.95
C PHE A 245 16.09 31.82 13.14
N THR A 246 17.22 32.28 12.63
CA THR A 246 17.25 33.41 11.70
C THR A 246 17.23 32.87 10.28
N ASP A 247 16.27 33.32 9.46
CA ASP A 247 16.16 32.91 8.06
C ASP A 247 17.27 33.50 7.18
N TYR A 248 17.34 33.05 5.94
CA TYR A 248 18.34 33.52 4.96
C TYR A 248 18.31 35.05 4.74
N HIS A 249 17.18 35.72 4.97
CA HIS A 249 17.03 37.16 4.85
C HIS A 249 17.35 37.94 6.14
N GLY A 250 17.77 37.25 7.18
CA GLY A 250 18.08 37.86 8.48
C GLY A 250 16.86 38.08 9.41
N HIS A 251 15.71 37.50 9.08
CA HIS A 251 14.50 37.60 9.93
C HIS A 251 14.47 36.47 10.93
N ASP A 252 14.19 36.80 12.18
CA ASP A 252 13.93 35.81 13.21
C ASP A 252 12.58 35.11 12.96
N LYS A 253 12.63 33.78 12.94
CA LYS A 253 11.50 32.90 12.72
C LYS A 253 11.38 31.90 13.86
N GLN A 254 10.17 31.44 14.07
CA GLN A 254 9.87 30.38 15.02
C GLN A 254 9.31 29.18 14.26
N GLU A 255 9.69 27.98 14.68
CA GLU A 255 9.15 26.73 14.21
C GLU A 255 8.84 25.81 15.38
N LEU A 256 7.85 24.96 15.21
CA LEU A 256 7.59 23.83 16.07
C LEU A 256 8.35 22.64 15.52
N LEU A 257 9.32 22.12 16.28
CA LEU A 257 10.09 20.92 15.93
C LEU A 257 9.48 19.72 16.63
N MET A 258 8.99 18.77 15.89
CA MET A 258 8.43 17.52 16.38
C MET A 258 9.34 16.35 16.01
N LYS A 259 9.84 15.60 17.01
CA LYS A 259 10.47 14.29 16.80
C LYS A 259 9.38 13.22 16.85
N LEU A 260 9.32 12.42 15.80
CA LEU A 260 8.27 11.44 15.57
C LEU A 260 8.86 10.03 15.60
N GLU A 261 8.12 9.11 16.20
CA GLU A 261 8.31 7.66 16.00
C GLU A 261 7.37 7.23 14.88
N LEU A 262 7.95 6.65 13.82
CA LEU A 262 7.22 6.21 12.65
C LEU A 262 6.53 4.86 12.90
N PRO A 263 5.42 4.57 12.21
CA PRO A 263 4.67 3.32 12.38
C PRO A 263 5.50 2.07 12.06
N THR A 264 6.35 2.17 11.04
CA THR A 264 7.27 1.14 10.57
C THR A 264 8.58 1.80 10.10
N PRO A 265 9.72 1.11 10.21
CA PRO A 265 10.99 1.64 9.70
C PRO A 265 10.95 1.86 8.19
N LEU A 266 11.39 3.02 7.73
CA LEU A 266 11.55 3.32 6.33
C LEU A 266 12.79 2.62 5.77
N PRO A 267 12.71 1.95 4.61
CA PRO A 267 13.87 1.34 3.97
C PRO A 267 14.80 2.37 3.31
N LEU A 268 14.29 3.57 3.05
CA LEU A 268 15.00 4.69 2.42
C LEU A 268 14.68 5.98 3.17
N SER A 269 15.68 6.85 3.33
CA SER A 269 15.47 8.17 3.91
C SER A 269 14.69 9.05 2.94
N ILE A 270 13.77 9.85 3.47
CA ILE A 270 12.97 10.80 2.70
C ILE A 270 13.04 12.20 3.30
N SER A 271 12.83 13.20 2.46
CA SER A 271 12.56 14.57 2.89
C SER A 271 11.59 15.24 1.94
N THR A 272 10.76 16.14 2.48
CA THR A 272 9.79 16.90 1.70
C THR A 272 9.50 18.25 2.35
N LEU A 273 9.18 19.23 1.52
CA LEU A 273 8.79 20.59 1.94
C LEU A 273 7.47 20.96 1.25
N SER A 274 6.46 21.32 2.02
CA SER A 274 5.18 21.76 1.49
C SER A 274 4.57 22.84 2.39
N ASN A 275 4.13 23.96 1.81
CA ASN A 275 3.51 25.09 2.51
C ASN A 275 4.27 25.54 3.77
N GLY A 276 5.62 25.58 3.69
CA GLY A 276 6.49 25.95 4.79
C GLY A 276 6.74 24.88 5.85
N CYS A 277 6.03 23.74 5.80
CA CYS A 277 6.29 22.58 6.65
C CYS A 277 7.34 21.68 6.03
N TYR A 278 8.35 21.29 6.80
CA TYR A 278 9.41 20.38 6.37
C TYR A 278 9.32 19.07 7.15
N PHE A 279 9.39 17.97 6.43
CA PHE A 279 9.50 16.64 7.01
C PHE A 279 10.75 15.91 6.51
N SER A 280 11.44 15.22 7.41
CA SER A 280 12.44 14.21 7.08
C SER A 280 12.19 12.95 7.89
N GLY A 281 12.37 11.79 7.26
CA GLY A 281 12.23 10.47 7.88
C GLY A 281 13.40 9.57 7.53
N GLU A 282 13.90 8.84 8.53
CA GLU A 282 14.98 7.88 8.40
C GLU A 282 14.75 6.73 9.37
N ALA A 283 14.79 5.50 8.88
CA ALA A 283 14.49 4.30 9.67
C ALA A 283 13.17 4.49 10.47
N ALA A 284 13.18 4.35 11.79
CA ALA A 284 12.01 4.46 12.65
C ALA A 284 11.73 5.89 13.16
N GLU A 285 12.52 6.89 12.76
CA GLU A 285 12.43 8.25 13.27
C GLU A 285 12.05 9.26 12.19
N GLY A 286 11.28 10.28 12.58
CA GLY A 286 10.95 11.42 11.74
C GLY A 286 11.14 12.74 12.46
N ILE A 287 11.44 13.78 11.69
CA ILE A 287 11.47 15.17 12.15
C ILE A 287 10.48 15.96 11.29
N LEU A 288 9.50 16.57 11.95
CA LEU A 288 8.56 17.48 11.31
C LEU A 288 8.76 18.88 11.89
N LYS A 289 9.02 19.85 11.01
CA LYS A 289 9.16 21.27 11.32
C LYS A 289 7.96 22.01 10.77
N VAL A 290 7.31 22.78 11.63
CA VAL A 290 6.08 23.53 11.29
C VAL A 290 6.30 24.99 11.66
N PRO A 291 6.08 25.94 10.75
CA PRO A 291 6.21 27.37 11.08
C PRO A 291 5.20 27.75 12.16
N VAL A 292 5.65 28.59 13.08
CA VAL A 292 4.84 29.18 14.14
C VAL A 292 4.66 30.65 13.82
N TYR A 293 3.43 31.13 13.95
CA TYR A 293 3.08 32.52 13.69
C TYR A 293 2.59 33.20 14.97
N GLU A 294 3.29 34.22 15.40
CA GLU A 294 2.89 35.04 16.55
C GLU A 294 2.47 36.40 16.02
N GLU A 295 1.19 36.58 15.77
CA GLU A 295 0.63 37.74 15.10
C GLU A 295 -0.86 37.94 15.43
N GLU A 296 -1.44 39.06 15.00
CA GLU A 296 -2.87 39.27 15.08
C GLU A 296 -3.57 38.63 13.85
N MET A 297 -4.54 37.73 14.10
CA MET A 297 -5.37 37.14 13.07
C MET A 297 -6.86 37.34 13.35
N LYS A 298 -7.68 37.14 12.30
CA LYS A 298 -9.12 37.37 12.31
C LYS A 298 -9.90 36.08 12.37
N TYR A 299 -10.89 36.05 13.27
CA TYR A 299 -11.94 35.05 13.28
C TYR A 299 -13.21 35.62 12.65
N PHE A 300 -13.67 35.05 11.53
CA PHE A 300 -14.84 35.50 10.78
C PHE A 300 -16.10 34.78 11.19
N TYR A 301 -17.15 35.52 11.56
CA TYR A 301 -18.46 34.94 11.92
C TYR A 301 -19.28 34.71 10.64
N SER A 302 -19.86 33.51 10.51
CA SER A 302 -20.68 33.12 9.37
C SER A 302 -22.07 33.82 9.37
N ASN A 303 -22.61 34.14 10.55
CA ASN A 303 -23.91 34.77 10.77
C ASN A 303 -23.81 36.33 10.82
N TYR A 304 -23.07 36.92 9.88
CA TYR A 304 -22.81 38.38 9.83
C TYR A 304 -24.06 39.24 9.91
N LYS A 305 -25.24 38.73 9.56
CA LYS A 305 -26.52 39.47 9.68
C LYS A 305 -26.87 39.82 11.12
N ASP A 306 -26.35 39.10 12.10
CA ASP A 306 -26.59 39.29 13.52
C ASP A 306 -25.58 40.24 14.19
N TYR A 307 -24.65 40.81 13.39
CA TYR A 307 -23.58 41.66 13.88
C TYR A 307 -23.61 43.06 13.27
N TYR A 308 -23.08 44.01 14.00
CA TYR A 308 -22.62 45.30 13.50
C TYR A 308 -21.10 45.32 13.49
N TYR A 309 -20.52 45.89 12.44
CA TYR A 309 -19.12 46.23 12.36
C TYR A 309 -18.90 47.61 12.95
N LEU A 310 -17.88 47.81 13.76
CA LEU A 310 -17.45 49.05 14.40
C LEU A 310 -16.19 49.53 13.66
N PRO A 311 -16.28 50.53 12.79
CA PRO A 311 -15.13 50.98 11.99
C PRO A 311 -13.98 51.54 12.84
N ASP A 312 -14.25 52.18 13.96
CA ASP A 312 -13.24 52.81 14.81
C ASP A 312 -12.41 51.78 15.58
N GLU A 313 -13.03 50.67 15.99
CA GLU A 313 -12.40 49.56 16.71
C GLU A 313 -11.94 48.43 15.78
N ASP A 314 -12.31 48.49 14.50
CA ASP A 314 -12.03 47.45 13.51
C ASP A 314 -12.41 46.05 13.98
N THR A 315 -13.66 45.89 14.46
CA THR A 315 -14.19 44.62 14.97
C THR A 315 -15.70 44.50 14.79
N ALA A 316 -16.23 43.28 14.80
CA ALA A 316 -17.67 43.05 14.78
C ALA A 316 -18.20 42.73 16.20
N LEU A 317 -19.34 43.31 16.54
CA LEU A 317 -20.07 43.02 17.75
C LEU A 317 -21.48 42.49 17.44
N HIS A 318 -21.90 41.46 18.19
CA HIS A 318 -23.27 40.96 18.11
C HIS A 318 -24.28 42.09 18.42
N LYS A 319 -25.40 42.13 17.68
CA LYS A 319 -26.41 43.17 17.77
C LYS A 319 -26.92 43.45 19.18
N SER A 320 -27.02 42.41 20.02
CA SER A 320 -27.45 42.57 21.42
C SER A 320 -26.50 43.44 22.26
N VAL A 321 -25.19 43.39 21.99
CA VAL A 321 -24.18 44.20 22.67
C VAL A 321 -23.99 45.52 21.95
N ALA A 322 -23.92 45.50 20.62
CA ALA A 322 -23.75 46.69 19.80
C ALA A 322 -24.96 47.66 19.85
N ALA A 323 -26.08 47.27 20.45
CA ALA A 323 -27.24 48.16 20.66
C ALA A 323 -26.88 49.36 21.53
N PHE A 324 -25.87 49.27 22.40
CA PHE A 324 -25.39 50.35 23.29
C PHE A 324 -24.34 51.27 22.60
N VAL A 325 -23.92 50.98 21.37
CA VAL A 325 -23.00 51.81 20.58
C VAL A 325 -23.83 52.81 19.76
N ASP A 326 -23.40 54.08 19.68
CA ASP A 326 -24.09 55.10 18.87
C ASP A 326 -24.20 54.69 17.42
N LYS A 327 -25.30 55.04 16.77
CA LYS A 327 -25.59 54.64 15.37
C LYS A 327 -24.56 55.16 14.39
N GLY A 328 -23.87 56.27 14.68
CA GLY A 328 -22.82 56.86 13.85
C GLY A 328 -21.52 56.05 13.83
N HIS A 329 -21.28 55.21 14.84
CA HIS A 329 -20.05 54.40 15.02
C HIS A 329 -20.25 52.91 14.72
N ARG A 330 -21.39 52.48 14.14
CA ARG A 330 -21.66 51.10 13.76
C ARG A 330 -22.36 51.03 12.42
N VAL A 331 -21.95 50.01 11.61
CA VAL A 331 -22.58 49.70 10.33
C VAL A 331 -23.00 48.23 10.31
N GLN A 332 -24.04 47.88 9.52
CA GLN A 332 -24.40 46.50 9.36
C GLN A 332 -23.19 45.69 8.85
N ALA A 333 -22.80 44.64 9.54
CA ALA A 333 -21.72 43.79 9.12
C ALA A 333 -22.07 43.04 7.81
N ASN A 334 -21.05 42.76 7.02
CA ASN A 334 -21.09 41.87 5.87
C ASN A 334 -20.07 40.75 6.08
N ALA A 335 -20.03 39.78 5.17
CA ALA A 335 -19.16 38.62 5.33
C ALA A 335 -17.66 38.96 5.46
N ALA A 336 -17.21 40.05 4.81
CA ALA A 336 -15.80 40.43 4.80
C ALA A 336 -15.35 41.26 6.03
N ASN A 337 -16.28 41.94 6.72
CA ASN A 337 -15.96 42.75 7.88
C ASN A 337 -16.57 42.20 9.20
N CYS A 338 -17.22 41.04 9.16
CA CYS A 338 -17.77 40.41 10.36
C CYS A 338 -16.74 39.53 11.05
N TYR A 339 -15.77 40.12 11.76
CA TYR A 339 -14.70 39.42 12.45
C TYR A 339 -14.37 40.04 13.79
N THR A 340 -13.71 39.23 14.62
CA THR A 340 -12.92 39.68 15.79
C THR A 340 -11.44 39.40 15.52
N ARG A 341 -10.57 40.24 16.13
CA ARG A 341 -9.12 40.09 16.06
C ARG A 341 -8.57 39.51 17.32
N LYS A 342 -7.54 38.68 17.18
CA LYS A 342 -6.83 38.10 18.33
C LYS A 342 -5.35 38.05 18.02
N TYR A 343 -4.52 38.61 18.91
CA TYR A 343 -3.07 38.35 18.91
C TYR A 343 -2.80 37.11 19.69
N ALA A 344 -2.21 36.08 19.05
CA ALA A 344 -1.91 34.80 19.66
C ALA A 344 -0.81 34.06 18.89
N VAL A 345 -0.45 32.89 19.36
CA VAL A 345 0.44 31.95 18.66
C VAL A 345 -0.41 31.01 17.83
N TYR A 346 -0.13 30.91 16.55
CA TYR A 346 -0.89 30.12 15.58
C TYR A 346 -0.06 29.07 14.88
N LEU A 347 -0.71 27.94 14.54
CA LEU A 347 -0.18 26.89 13.67
C LEU A 347 -0.99 26.79 12.38
N PRO A 348 -0.36 26.45 11.23
CA PRO A 348 -1.04 26.37 9.94
C PRO A 348 -1.90 25.10 9.83
N GLN A 349 -2.97 25.18 9.05
CA GLN A 349 -3.78 24.06 8.60
C GLN A 349 -4.24 24.28 7.15
N TRP A 350 -4.30 23.20 6.35
CA TRP A 350 -4.70 23.28 4.93
C TRP A 350 -6.22 23.17 4.74
N ASP A 351 -6.89 22.51 5.65
CA ASP A 351 -8.33 22.49 5.86
C ASP A 351 -8.57 22.50 7.37
N ILE A 352 -9.81 22.44 7.81
CA ILE A 352 -10.14 22.55 9.23
C ILE A 352 -9.69 21.30 9.98
N PHE A 353 -8.55 21.37 10.64
CA PHE A 353 -8.04 20.37 11.58
C PHE A 353 -8.50 20.68 13.02
N ALA A 354 -8.47 21.96 13.39
CA ALA A 354 -8.89 22.44 14.70
C ALA A 354 -9.73 23.72 14.56
N GLU A 355 -10.67 23.90 15.47
CA GLU A 355 -11.53 25.08 15.58
C GLU A 355 -11.32 25.78 16.93
N PRO A 356 -11.51 27.11 16.99
CA PRO A 356 -11.84 28.01 15.91
C PRO A 356 -10.66 28.20 14.93
N PHE A 357 -10.96 28.39 13.63
CA PHE A 357 -9.93 28.71 12.65
C PHE A 357 -9.83 30.22 12.40
N PHE A 358 -8.64 30.69 12.10
CA PHE A 358 -8.29 32.08 11.89
C PHE A 358 -7.71 32.30 10.50
N LYS A 359 -7.79 33.54 10.02
CA LYS A 359 -7.23 33.97 8.75
C LYS A 359 -6.57 35.35 8.93
N ARG A 360 -5.61 35.69 8.07
CA ARG A 360 -5.08 37.05 7.99
C ARG A 360 -6.09 37.99 7.42
N ASP A 361 -6.76 37.58 6.32
CA ASP A 361 -7.78 38.32 5.62
C ASP A 361 -8.93 37.45 5.14
N TYR A 362 -10.09 38.04 4.84
CA TYR A 362 -11.28 37.30 4.40
C TYR A 362 -11.03 36.40 3.20
N ASN A 363 -10.30 36.92 2.20
CA ASN A 363 -9.99 36.18 0.96
C ASN A 363 -8.76 35.28 1.06
N SER A 364 -8.05 35.26 2.20
CA SER A 364 -6.92 34.36 2.41
C SER A 364 -7.37 32.91 2.33
N LYS A 365 -6.61 32.09 1.58
CA LYS A 365 -6.79 30.64 1.54
C LYS A 365 -6.12 29.94 2.72
N ASP A 366 -5.13 30.60 3.31
CA ASP A 366 -4.39 30.07 4.45
C ASP A 366 -5.27 30.07 5.69
N LEU A 367 -5.36 28.93 6.35
CA LEU A 367 -6.09 28.74 7.58
C LEU A 367 -5.10 28.46 8.72
N PHE A 368 -5.46 28.92 9.90
CA PHE A 368 -4.66 28.77 11.11
C PHE A 368 -5.57 28.40 12.29
N PHE A 369 -5.01 27.78 13.30
CA PHE A 369 -5.65 27.61 14.59
C PHE A 369 -4.72 28.09 15.72
N GLU A 370 -5.30 28.56 16.81
CA GLU A 370 -4.54 29.03 17.98
C GLU A 370 -3.90 27.85 18.71
N LEU A 371 -2.60 27.94 18.99
CA LEU A 371 -1.89 26.98 19.85
C LEU A 371 -2.14 27.34 21.32
N THR A 372 -3.17 26.75 21.91
CA THR A 372 -3.55 26.99 23.31
C THR A 372 -2.62 26.27 24.29
N ASP A 373 -2.60 26.70 25.56
CA ASP A 373 -1.77 26.08 26.59
C ASP A 373 -2.14 24.61 26.85
N ASN A 374 -3.42 24.26 26.74
CA ASN A 374 -3.86 22.87 26.84
C ASN A 374 -3.26 21.99 25.73
N MET A 375 -3.18 22.51 24.51
CA MET A 375 -2.57 21.78 23.38
C MET A 375 -1.07 21.59 23.56
N LYS A 376 -0.36 22.58 24.16
CA LYS A 376 1.10 22.51 24.39
C LYS A 376 1.53 21.33 25.26
N THR A 377 0.65 20.83 26.12
CA THR A 377 0.90 19.69 26.99
C THR A 377 0.35 18.36 26.45
N ASP A 378 -0.46 18.39 25.38
CA ASP A 378 -1.12 17.21 24.80
C ASP A 378 -0.28 16.58 23.67
N ARG A 379 0.50 15.54 24.01
CA ARG A 379 1.26 14.77 23.01
C ARG A 379 0.38 14.04 22.00
N ALA A 380 -0.83 13.64 22.38
CA ALA A 380 -1.76 12.97 21.48
C ALA A 380 -2.28 13.96 20.41
N PHE A 381 -2.52 15.21 20.80
CA PHE A 381 -2.84 16.29 19.87
C PHE A 381 -1.74 16.44 18.81
N PHE A 382 -0.47 16.55 19.22
CA PHE A 382 0.64 16.70 18.29
C PHE A 382 0.85 15.47 17.41
N SER A 383 0.58 14.26 17.91
CA SER A 383 0.61 13.05 17.07
C SER A 383 -0.44 13.11 15.97
N ARG A 384 -1.69 13.50 16.28
CA ARG A 384 -2.77 13.68 15.30
C ARG A 384 -2.45 14.83 14.32
N TYR A 385 -1.90 15.93 14.82
CA TYR A 385 -1.52 17.07 13.99
C TYR A 385 -0.39 16.71 13.00
N ALA A 386 0.64 15.99 13.45
CA ALA A 386 1.70 15.51 12.59
C ALA A 386 1.15 14.55 11.51
N GLN A 387 0.27 13.61 11.89
CA GLN A 387 -0.39 12.69 10.92
C GLN A 387 -1.21 13.47 9.89
N TYR A 388 -1.97 14.46 10.33
CA TYR A 388 -2.74 15.34 9.47
C TYR A 388 -1.84 16.07 8.45
N LEU A 389 -0.75 16.70 8.91
CA LEU A 389 0.18 17.44 8.05
C LEU A 389 0.85 16.49 7.02
N LEU A 390 1.34 15.33 7.45
CA LEU A 390 1.96 14.36 6.56
C LEU A 390 0.98 13.87 5.49
N GLY A 391 -0.27 13.57 5.87
CA GLY A 391 -1.31 13.19 4.94
C GLY A 391 -1.65 14.28 3.90
N LYS A 392 -1.50 15.55 4.27
CA LYS A 392 -1.65 16.69 3.33
C LYS A 392 -0.42 16.86 2.44
N MET A 393 0.79 16.74 3.01
CA MET A 393 2.03 16.81 2.26
C MET A 393 2.11 15.71 1.18
N ALA A 394 1.64 14.50 1.48
CA ALA A 394 1.59 13.41 0.51
C ALA A 394 0.68 13.69 -0.70
N LYS A 395 -0.37 14.51 -0.54
CA LYS A 395 -1.31 14.86 -1.61
C LYS A 395 -0.88 16.05 -2.47
N THR A 396 0.20 16.69 -2.11
CA THR A 396 0.72 17.87 -2.83
C THR A 396 1.44 17.45 -4.12
N TYR A 397 1.83 16.22 -4.23
CA TYR A 397 2.57 15.61 -5.33
C TYR A 397 1.75 14.51 -6.02
#